data_f6695ef89c20e10287076a5be6d17011
#
_entry.id   f6695ef89c20e10287076a5be6d17011
#
_cell.length_a   1.000
_cell.length_b   1.000
_cell.length_c   1.000
_cell.angle_alpha   90.00
_cell.angle_beta   90.00
_cell.angle_gamma   90.00
#
_symmetry.space_group_name_H-M   'P 1'
#
loop_
_entity.id
_entity.type
_entity.pdbx_description
1 polymer ?
#
loop_
_entity_poly.entity_id
_entity_poly.type
_entity_poly.pdbx_seq_one_letter_code
_entity_poly.pdbx_strand_id
1 'polypeptide(L)'
;MATMGATPTVDTSLGAILEQVAKEKGIDRKILVETIEAAILKAAQSVFGPTRELEARFNEDSGQVDLFQYMTVVEEVAEPEREISLADVEKHKLDATLGEELGFQVFWRPEDAEKAREQDKEFGDILKLKAGRTTFGRIAAQTAKQVLLQRVRDAERDLIFNEYKDRKGELIRGIVRRFEKGNNIIVDIGKTEGILPFREQTPRETYRPGDRIVAYVKDIDREARGPQVILSRSDPRLVEKLFEAEVPEIYEGIVRIVSVAREPGARSKIAVTSRDADVDPVGACVGMKGSRVQAVVQELRGEKIDIVPFDRDPARYVIAAIQPAEVHKVIVDEADGRMELVVPDEKLSLAIGRKGQNVRLAAQLTNWKLDIISESKFKQMEEEAIHALQQIDGVSESIAKSMYRLGFRALEEVSEASVEELAAIPGLGGAEVAERIKTQADTTMERLRQERIRAASMRTEPLTDRERLMFIRGVGDRTVGLLEEAGYKTVEDILREDEDRLAIRTGLGIKKARAIRQGARDFVESEQKVLEAGRADARRAAVAASAKQA
;
A
#
# COMPACT_ATOMS: atom_id res chain seq x y z
N MET A 1 -23.10 63.50 -36.28
CA MET A 1 -22.67 63.65 -34.89
C MET A 1 -22.94 62.35 -34.21
N ALA A 2 -21.91 61.54 -34.06
CA ALA A 2 -21.99 60.24 -33.42
C ALA A 2 -21.57 60.42 -31.96
N THR A 3 -22.48 60.12 -31.04
CA THR A 3 -22.23 60.09 -29.60
C THR A 3 -21.28 58.94 -29.30
N MET A 4 -20.07 59.29 -28.88
CA MET A 4 -19.14 58.35 -28.27
C MET A 4 -19.76 57.81 -26.98
N GLY A 5 -20.08 56.50 -26.96
CA GLY A 5 -20.47 55.78 -25.77
C GLY A 5 -19.30 55.75 -24.78
N ALA A 6 -19.54 56.24 -23.56
CA ALA A 6 -18.62 56.10 -22.46
C ALA A 6 -18.42 54.61 -22.18
N THR A 7 -17.20 54.12 -22.28
CA THR A 7 -16.78 52.84 -21.74
C THR A 7 -17.03 52.85 -20.23
N PRO A 8 -17.71 51.86 -19.66
CA PRO A 8 -17.87 51.80 -18.24
C PRO A 8 -16.48 51.63 -17.59
N THR A 9 -16.08 52.61 -16.81
CA THR A 9 -14.94 52.48 -15.89
C THR A 9 -15.31 51.39 -14.91
N VAL A 10 -14.70 50.23 -15.08
CA VAL A 10 -14.78 49.15 -14.07
C VAL A 10 -14.20 49.75 -12.78
N ASP A 11 -15.05 49.87 -11.78
CA ASP A 11 -14.62 50.25 -10.44
C ASP A 11 -13.67 49.18 -9.94
N THR A 12 -12.38 49.50 -9.93
CA THR A 12 -11.29 48.59 -9.52
C THR A 12 -11.00 48.69 -8.02
N SER A 13 -11.94 49.15 -7.23
CA SER A 13 -11.80 49.16 -5.77
C SER A 13 -11.68 47.73 -5.22
N LEU A 14 -10.89 47.56 -4.19
CA LEU A 14 -10.75 46.26 -3.49
C LEU A 14 -12.10 45.71 -3.08
N GLY A 15 -13.02 46.58 -2.64
CA GLY A 15 -14.40 46.24 -2.27
C GLY A 15 -15.19 45.60 -3.41
N ALA A 16 -15.14 46.20 -4.62
CA ALA A 16 -15.83 45.67 -5.80
C ALA A 16 -15.27 44.28 -6.18
N ILE A 17 -13.95 44.09 -6.10
CA ILE A 17 -13.30 42.80 -6.34
C ILE A 17 -13.75 41.76 -5.31
N LEU A 18 -13.83 42.15 -4.02
CA LEU A 18 -14.28 41.28 -2.95
C LEU A 18 -15.74 40.83 -3.14
N GLU A 19 -16.62 41.72 -3.52
CA GLU A 19 -18.03 41.40 -3.82
C GLU A 19 -18.16 40.45 -5.01
N GLN A 20 -17.43 40.73 -6.08
CA GLN A 20 -17.42 39.86 -7.27
C GLN A 20 -16.93 38.43 -6.89
N VAL A 21 -15.81 38.32 -6.19
CA VAL A 21 -15.24 37.04 -5.77
C VAL A 21 -16.18 36.29 -4.80
N ALA A 22 -16.77 37.01 -3.82
CA ALA A 22 -17.73 36.43 -2.90
C ALA A 22 -18.92 35.81 -3.63
N LYS A 23 -19.49 36.56 -4.60
CA LYS A 23 -20.65 36.14 -5.38
C LYS A 23 -20.32 35.00 -6.36
N GLU A 24 -19.21 35.08 -7.08
CA GLU A 24 -18.82 34.08 -8.10
C GLU A 24 -18.36 32.76 -7.47
N LYS A 25 -17.70 32.81 -6.33
CA LYS A 25 -17.09 31.65 -5.67
C LYS A 25 -17.84 31.16 -4.44
N GLY A 26 -18.92 31.84 -4.04
CA GLY A 26 -19.72 31.45 -2.87
C GLY A 26 -18.97 31.57 -1.54
N ILE A 27 -18.00 32.48 -1.44
CA ILE A 27 -17.21 32.70 -0.23
C ILE A 27 -17.89 33.81 0.60
N ASP A 28 -17.96 33.63 1.92
CA ASP A 28 -18.46 34.68 2.79
C ASP A 28 -17.53 35.91 2.70
N ARG A 29 -18.13 37.06 2.33
CA ARG A 29 -17.42 38.34 2.19
C ARG A 29 -16.69 38.71 3.49
N LYS A 30 -17.27 38.41 4.65
CA LYS A 30 -16.68 38.69 5.98
C LYS A 30 -15.33 37.97 6.15
N ILE A 31 -15.25 36.71 5.75
CA ILE A 31 -14.01 35.93 5.82
C ILE A 31 -12.93 36.51 4.90
N LEU A 32 -13.31 36.99 3.72
CA LEU A 32 -12.38 37.64 2.80
C LEU A 32 -11.82 38.93 3.36
N VAL A 33 -12.69 39.79 3.98
CA VAL A 33 -12.32 41.04 4.64
C VAL A 33 -11.34 40.77 5.77
N GLU A 34 -11.71 39.93 6.75
CA GLU A 34 -10.87 39.59 7.91
C GLU A 34 -9.48 39.04 7.47
N THR A 35 -9.46 38.25 6.40
CA THR A 35 -8.20 37.69 5.90
C THR A 35 -7.30 38.76 5.29
N ILE A 36 -7.85 39.74 4.58
CA ILE A 36 -7.09 40.85 3.98
C ILE A 36 -6.61 41.80 5.07
N GLU A 37 -7.45 42.13 6.06
CA GLU A 37 -7.05 42.92 7.22
C GLU A 37 -5.86 42.31 7.94
N ALA A 38 -5.93 41.02 8.29
CA ALA A 38 -4.82 40.28 8.92
C ALA A 38 -3.54 40.28 8.07
N ALA A 39 -3.68 40.16 6.75
CA ALA A 39 -2.53 40.13 5.84
C ALA A 39 -1.86 41.51 5.72
N ILE A 40 -2.65 42.58 5.64
CA ILE A 40 -2.16 43.96 5.60
C ILE A 40 -1.53 44.34 6.94
N LEU A 41 -2.14 43.97 8.05
CA LEU A 41 -1.58 44.16 9.39
C LEU A 41 -0.21 43.49 9.53
N LYS A 42 -0.07 42.24 9.08
CA LYS A 42 1.22 41.52 9.09
C LYS A 42 2.26 42.20 8.20
N ALA A 43 1.86 42.71 7.05
CA ALA A 43 2.74 43.50 6.18
C ALA A 43 3.18 44.80 6.84
N ALA A 44 2.27 45.49 7.54
CA ALA A 44 2.55 46.70 8.28
C ALA A 44 3.56 46.46 9.42
N GLN A 45 3.35 45.43 10.22
CA GLN A 45 4.29 45.02 11.27
C GLN A 45 5.69 44.67 10.74
N SER A 46 5.77 44.07 9.56
CA SER A 46 7.05 43.76 8.91
C SER A 46 7.82 45.01 8.47
N VAL A 47 7.12 46.09 8.09
CA VAL A 47 7.73 47.32 7.54
C VAL A 47 7.96 48.37 8.61
N PHE A 48 6.98 48.58 9.49
CA PHE A 48 6.99 49.62 10.53
C PHE A 48 7.55 49.14 11.87
N GLY A 49 7.73 47.80 12.03
CA GLY A 49 8.20 47.17 13.26
C GLY A 49 7.08 46.44 14.03
N PRO A 50 7.41 45.35 14.71
CA PRO A 50 6.43 44.54 15.46
C PRO A 50 6.05 45.17 16.81
N THR A 51 6.80 46.17 17.27
CA THR A 51 6.59 46.89 18.54
C THR A 51 5.47 47.87 18.49
N ARG A 52 5.08 48.33 17.27
CA ARG A 52 3.99 49.28 17.07
C ARG A 52 2.63 48.60 17.24
N GLU A 53 1.72 49.31 17.86
CA GLU A 53 0.33 48.89 17.98
C GLU A 53 -0.44 49.36 16.74
N LEU A 54 -0.58 48.40 15.79
CA LEU A 54 -1.18 48.66 14.49
C LEU A 54 -2.47 47.87 14.35
N GLU A 55 -3.45 48.44 13.69
CA GLU A 55 -4.72 47.81 13.33
C GLU A 55 -5.07 48.13 11.88
N ALA A 56 -5.48 47.09 11.14
CA ALA A 56 -5.99 47.23 9.78
C ALA A 56 -7.51 47.00 9.79
N ARG A 57 -8.28 47.95 9.27
CA ARG A 57 -9.74 47.88 9.19
C ARG A 57 -10.22 48.10 7.78
N PHE A 58 -11.14 47.29 7.33
CA PHE A 58 -11.83 47.50 6.07
C PHE A 58 -12.84 48.65 6.21
N ASN A 59 -12.75 49.61 5.34
CA ASN A 59 -13.64 50.74 5.27
C ASN A 59 -14.70 50.49 4.21
N GLU A 60 -15.94 50.34 4.61
CA GLU A 60 -17.07 50.04 3.71
C GLU A 60 -17.36 51.18 2.72
N ASP A 61 -17.15 52.45 3.11
CA ASP A 61 -17.45 53.61 2.27
C ASP A 61 -16.42 53.74 1.14
N SER A 62 -15.15 53.53 1.44
CA SER A 62 -14.07 53.61 0.42
C SER A 62 -13.82 52.29 -0.32
N GLY A 63 -14.31 51.16 0.21
CA GLY A 63 -14.01 49.83 -0.29
C GLY A 63 -12.53 49.45 -0.19
N GLN A 64 -11.80 50.05 0.77
CA GLN A 64 -10.35 49.86 0.97
C GLN A 64 -10.03 49.49 2.42
N VAL A 65 -8.81 49.07 2.69
CA VAL A 65 -8.34 48.79 4.04
C VAL A 65 -7.56 50.02 4.55
N ASP A 66 -8.02 50.58 5.65
CA ASP A 66 -7.34 51.64 6.37
C ASP A 66 -6.43 51.01 7.43
N LEU A 67 -5.28 51.65 7.68
CA LEU A 67 -4.31 51.24 8.70
C LEU A 67 -4.29 52.32 9.79
N PHE A 68 -4.37 51.91 11.05
CA PHE A 68 -4.27 52.76 12.20
C PHE A 68 -3.07 52.37 13.07
N GLN A 69 -2.42 53.39 13.65
CA GLN A 69 -1.46 53.22 14.73
C GLN A 69 -2.07 53.80 16.01
N TYR A 70 -2.07 53.01 17.04
CA TYR A 70 -2.52 53.43 18.36
C TYR A 70 -1.32 53.80 19.24
N MET A 71 -1.49 54.85 20.04
CA MET A 71 -0.50 55.32 21.01
C MET A 71 -1.19 55.69 22.30
N THR A 72 -0.68 55.20 23.43
CA THR A 72 -1.21 55.51 24.77
C THR A 72 -0.59 56.79 25.29
N VAL A 73 -1.40 57.68 25.85
CA VAL A 73 -0.94 58.94 26.46
C VAL A 73 -0.31 58.66 27.81
N VAL A 74 0.98 59.04 27.99
CA VAL A 74 1.74 58.82 29.21
C VAL A 74 2.40 60.13 29.69
N GLU A 75 2.80 60.20 30.96
CA GLU A 75 3.59 61.35 31.44
C GLU A 75 5.02 61.34 30.92
N GLU A 76 5.68 60.18 31.04
CA GLU A 76 7.01 59.95 30.51
C GLU A 76 7.01 58.78 29.52
N VAL A 77 7.53 59.02 28.32
CA VAL A 77 7.57 58.04 27.21
C VAL A 77 8.67 57.02 27.46
N ALA A 78 8.30 55.78 27.73
CA ALA A 78 9.23 54.66 27.81
C ALA A 78 9.39 53.95 26.44
N GLU A 79 8.28 53.76 25.71
CA GLU A 79 8.24 53.13 24.41
C GLU A 79 7.75 54.11 23.32
N PRO A 80 8.66 54.82 22.64
CA PRO A 80 8.32 55.87 21.66
C PRO A 80 7.48 55.40 20.46
N GLU A 81 7.30 54.12 20.29
CA GLU A 81 6.51 53.52 19.20
C GLU A 81 5.05 53.23 19.61
N ARG A 82 4.75 53.22 20.91
CA ARG A 82 3.44 52.94 21.49
C ARG A 82 2.91 54.04 22.40
N GLU A 83 3.76 54.97 22.83
CA GLU A 83 3.44 55.97 23.82
C GLU A 83 3.64 57.37 23.27
N ILE A 84 2.80 58.28 23.65
CA ILE A 84 2.91 59.72 23.36
C ILE A 84 2.89 60.49 24.68
N SER A 85 3.73 61.52 24.81
CA SER A 85 3.75 62.32 25.99
C SER A 85 2.53 63.28 26.07
N LEU A 86 2.08 63.56 27.28
CA LEU A 86 0.99 64.54 27.49
C LEU A 86 1.40 65.92 26.93
N ALA A 87 2.68 66.28 27.00
CA ALA A 87 3.21 67.52 26.42
C ALA A 87 3.08 67.58 24.89
N ASP A 88 3.28 66.43 24.19
CA ASP A 88 3.09 66.37 22.75
C ASP A 88 1.59 66.39 22.37
N VAL A 89 0.74 65.78 23.19
CA VAL A 89 -0.73 65.87 23.03
C VAL A 89 -1.20 67.31 23.10
N GLU A 90 -0.75 68.10 24.09
CA GLU A 90 -1.05 69.53 24.23
C GLU A 90 -0.44 70.37 23.07
N LYS A 91 0.80 70.12 22.70
CA LYS A 91 1.49 70.79 21.60
C LYS A 91 0.76 70.64 20.27
N HIS A 92 0.21 69.46 19.99
CA HIS A 92 -0.50 69.16 18.75
C HIS A 92 -2.03 69.38 18.88
N LYS A 93 -2.51 69.89 20.04
CA LYS A 93 -3.93 70.16 20.33
C LYS A 93 -4.82 68.93 20.11
N LEU A 94 -4.35 67.77 20.51
CA LEU A 94 -5.12 66.55 20.50
C LEU A 94 -6.04 66.49 21.74
N ASP A 95 -7.23 65.94 21.57
CA ASP A 95 -8.20 65.83 22.66
C ASP A 95 -8.08 64.43 23.30
N ALA A 96 -7.15 64.30 24.24
CA ALA A 96 -6.94 63.07 24.98
C ALA A 96 -6.32 63.31 26.36
N THR A 97 -6.69 62.49 27.32
CA THR A 97 -6.21 62.53 28.71
C THR A 97 -5.22 61.38 29.00
N LEU A 98 -4.54 61.50 30.13
CA LEU A 98 -3.57 60.51 30.57
C LEU A 98 -4.19 59.09 30.65
N GLY A 99 -3.55 58.11 29.99
CA GLY A 99 -4.00 56.72 29.91
C GLY A 99 -4.98 56.41 28.78
N GLU A 100 -5.43 57.43 28.01
CA GLU A 100 -6.24 57.19 26.82
C GLU A 100 -5.40 56.80 25.60
N GLU A 101 -6.03 56.05 24.67
CA GLU A 101 -5.42 55.64 23.42
C GLU A 101 -5.80 56.59 22.28
N LEU A 102 -4.82 57.10 21.58
CA LEU A 102 -5.01 57.90 20.38
C LEU A 102 -4.74 57.06 19.13
N GLY A 103 -5.72 56.98 18.23
CA GLY A 103 -5.61 56.29 16.95
C GLY A 103 -5.26 57.26 15.82
N PHE A 104 -4.13 57.04 15.20
CA PHE A 104 -3.66 57.78 14.03
C PHE A 104 -3.83 56.96 12.77
N GLN A 105 -4.63 57.43 11.78
CA GLN A 105 -4.73 56.79 10.48
C GLN A 105 -3.40 56.93 9.74
N VAL A 106 -2.86 55.82 9.24
CA VAL A 106 -1.63 55.80 8.49
C VAL A 106 -1.95 55.92 7.00
N PHE A 107 -1.69 57.07 6.40
CA PHE A 107 -1.92 57.32 4.95
C PHE A 107 -0.77 56.74 4.16
N TRP A 108 -1.01 55.70 3.36
CA TRP A 108 0.00 54.96 2.62
C TRP A 108 -0.29 54.78 1.13
N ARG A 109 -1.52 55.05 0.70
CA ARG A 109 -1.96 54.90 -0.69
C ARG A 109 -1.48 56.08 -1.52
N PRO A 110 -1.24 55.87 -2.85
CA PRO A 110 -0.84 56.97 -3.76
C PRO A 110 -1.83 58.14 -3.79
N GLU A 111 -3.13 57.86 -3.70
CA GLU A 111 -4.26 58.80 -3.65
C GLU A 111 -4.29 59.66 -2.40
N ASP A 112 -3.74 59.14 -1.30
CA ASP A 112 -3.66 59.89 -0.02
C ASP A 112 -2.32 60.63 0.16
N ALA A 113 -1.55 60.82 -0.93
CA ALA A 113 -0.19 61.39 -0.86
C ALA A 113 -0.16 62.80 -0.24
N GLU A 114 -1.20 63.61 -0.47
CA GLU A 114 -1.31 64.96 0.16
C GLU A 114 -1.56 64.86 1.66
N LYS A 115 -2.52 64.05 2.08
CA LYS A 115 -2.82 63.78 3.50
C LYS A 115 -1.61 63.20 4.23
N ALA A 116 -0.84 62.31 3.55
CA ALA A 116 0.38 61.76 4.09
C ALA A 116 1.45 62.81 4.34
N ARG A 117 1.58 63.80 3.41
CA ARG A 117 2.52 64.92 3.56
C ARG A 117 2.10 65.88 4.68
N GLU A 118 0.80 66.14 4.83
CA GLU A 118 0.27 66.93 5.92
C GLU A 118 0.51 66.26 7.26
N GLN A 119 0.21 64.98 7.36
CA GLN A 119 0.47 64.18 8.54
C GLN A 119 1.99 64.13 8.91
N ASP A 120 2.88 64.06 7.91
CA ASP A 120 4.33 64.09 8.19
C ASP A 120 4.80 65.48 8.67
N LYS A 121 4.12 66.57 8.28
CA LYS A 121 4.46 67.91 8.80
C LYS A 121 3.94 68.10 10.24
N GLU A 122 2.74 67.58 10.54
CA GLU A 122 2.06 67.77 11.81
C GLU A 122 2.53 66.79 12.88
N PHE A 123 2.63 65.50 12.53
CA PHE A 123 2.90 64.38 13.46
C PHE A 123 4.17 63.59 13.14
N GLY A 124 5.02 64.08 12.23
CA GLY A 124 6.18 63.30 11.73
C GLY A 124 7.24 63.03 12.80
N ASP A 125 7.37 63.88 13.81
CA ASP A 125 8.25 63.71 14.97
C ASP A 125 7.76 62.60 15.92
N ILE A 126 6.44 62.37 16.01
CA ILE A 126 5.82 61.36 16.85
C ILE A 126 5.72 60.02 16.08
N LEU A 127 5.11 60.01 14.94
CA LEU A 127 4.75 58.77 14.22
C LEU A 127 5.93 58.11 13.49
N LYS A 128 6.91 58.92 12.99
CA LYS A 128 8.11 58.46 12.28
C LYS A 128 7.86 57.43 11.13
N LEU A 129 6.76 57.58 10.41
CA LEU A 129 6.27 56.63 9.39
C LEU A 129 6.82 56.88 7.99
N LYS A 130 7.38 58.07 7.71
CA LYS A 130 7.76 58.58 6.40
C LYS A 130 8.63 57.62 5.58
N ALA A 131 9.65 57.03 6.23
CA ALA A 131 10.59 56.14 5.57
C ALA A 131 9.95 54.80 5.10
N GLY A 132 8.97 54.30 5.81
CA GLY A 132 8.32 53.02 5.54
C GLY A 132 7.14 53.08 4.56
N ARG A 133 6.46 54.24 4.43
CA ARG A 133 5.18 54.35 3.71
C ARG A 133 5.23 53.82 2.25
N THR A 134 6.22 54.24 1.48
CA THR A 134 6.33 53.84 0.04
C THR A 134 6.61 52.33 -0.10
N THR A 135 7.40 51.79 0.81
CA THR A 135 7.70 50.34 0.85
C THR A 135 6.46 49.57 1.27
N PHE A 136 5.78 50.02 2.32
CA PHE A 136 4.54 49.42 2.80
C PHE A 136 3.45 49.42 1.71
N GLY A 137 3.20 50.52 1.03
CA GLY A 137 2.17 50.61 -0.02
C GLY A 137 2.34 49.55 -1.12
N ARG A 138 3.57 49.32 -1.57
CA ARG A 138 3.86 48.25 -2.55
C ARG A 138 3.66 46.85 -1.99
N ILE A 139 4.11 46.61 -0.76
CA ILE A 139 3.98 45.31 -0.10
C ILE A 139 2.50 45.03 0.20
N ALA A 140 1.76 46.00 0.74
CA ALA A 140 0.34 45.85 1.08
C ALA A 140 -0.50 45.48 -0.15
N ALA A 141 -0.32 46.20 -1.28
CA ALA A 141 -1.04 45.89 -2.51
C ALA A 141 -0.73 44.50 -3.05
N GLN A 142 0.56 44.10 -3.04
CA GLN A 142 0.98 42.78 -3.49
C GLN A 142 0.46 41.69 -2.55
N THR A 143 0.50 41.89 -1.24
CA THR A 143 0.03 40.96 -0.22
C THR A 143 -1.48 40.77 -0.31
N ALA A 144 -2.26 41.84 -0.42
CA ALA A 144 -3.71 41.78 -0.58
C ALA A 144 -4.10 40.94 -1.81
N LYS A 145 -3.45 41.21 -2.97
CA LYS A 145 -3.66 40.42 -4.20
C LYS A 145 -3.31 38.94 -4.01
N GLN A 146 -2.18 38.64 -3.38
CA GLN A 146 -1.71 37.26 -3.20
C GLN A 146 -2.64 36.49 -2.25
N VAL A 147 -3.07 37.10 -1.14
CA VAL A 147 -3.97 36.50 -0.17
C VAL A 147 -5.35 36.26 -0.78
N LEU A 148 -5.87 37.23 -1.52
CA LEU A 148 -7.14 37.07 -2.23
C LEU A 148 -7.08 35.89 -3.21
N LEU A 149 -6.05 35.81 -4.04
CA LEU A 149 -5.86 34.69 -4.97
C LEU A 149 -5.72 33.34 -4.24
N GLN A 150 -5.08 33.32 -3.08
CA GLN A 150 -4.96 32.10 -2.27
C GLN A 150 -6.33 31.67 -1.73
N ARG A 151 -7.12 32.60 -1.19
CA ARG A 151 -8.47 32.31 -0.69
C ARG A 151 -9.42 31.81 -1.76
N VAL A 152 -9.35 32.41 -2.96
CA VAL A 152 -10.11 31.95 -4.12
C VAL A 152 -9.75 30.49 -4.44
N ARG A 153 -8.45 30.17 -4.49
CA ARG A 153 -7.99 28.80 -4.75
C ARG A 153 -8.45 27.82 -3.67
N ASP A 154 -8.40 28.22 -2.40
CA ASP A 154 -8.83 27.36 -1.29
C ASP A 154 -10.34 27.09 -1.36
N ALA A 155 -11.15 28.10 -1.68
CA ALA A 155 -12.59 27.93 -1.87
C ALA A 155 -12.91 27.06 -3.11
N GLU A 156 -12.21 27.24 -4.24
CA GLU A 156 -12.34 26.37 -5.41
C GLU A 156 -12.02 24.92 -5.07
N ARG A 157 -10.97 24.69 -4.24
CA ARG A 157 -10.63 23.35 -3.76
C ARG A 157 -11.73 22.73 -2.90
N ASP A 158 -12.28 23.51 -1.97
CA ASP A 158 -13.36 23.03 -1.11
C ASP A 158 -14.64 22.72 -1.90
N LEU A 159 -14.96 23.51 -2.91
CA LEU A 159 -16.08 23.23 -3.82
C LEU A 159 -15.86 21.91 -4.60
N ILE A 160 -14.67 21.73 -5.18
CA ILE A 160 -14.32 20.50 -5.91
C ILE A 160 -14.35 19.30 -4.93
N PHE A 161 -13.75 19.42 -3.75
CA PHE A 161 -13.77 18.37 -2.74
C PHE A 161 -15.19 17.97 -2.36
N ASN A 162 -16.05 18.94 -2.06
CA ASN A 162 -17.44 18.70 -1.67
C ASN A 162 -18.27 18.06 -2.79
N GLU A 163 -17.99 18.40 -4.05
CA GLU A 163 -18.69 17.81 -5.20
C GLU A 163 -18.26 16.37 -5.46
N TYR A 164 -16.96 16.06 -5.27
CA TYR A 164 -16.42 14.76 -5.65
C TYR A 164 -16.24 13.79 -4.48
N LYS A 165 -16.29 14.22 -3.20
CA LYS A 165 -16.08 13.35 -2.03
C LYS A 165 -16.98 12.12 -2.01
N ASP A 166 -18.23 12.29 -2.43
CA ASP A 166 -19.24 11.22 -2.45
C ASP A 166 -19.11 10.32 -3.69
N ARG A 167 -18.29 10.74 -4.68
CA ARG A 167 -17.99 9.98 -5.91
C ARG A 167 -16.74 9.10 -5.80
N LYS A 168 -16.12 9.04 -4.63
CA LYS A 168 -15.05 8.08 -4.35
C LYS A 168 -15.60 6.66 -4.50
N GLY A 169 -14.91 5.85 -5.28
CA GLY A 169 -15.36 4.48 -5.57
C GLY A 169 -16.21 4.34 -6.83
N GLU A 170 -16.49 5.40 -7.56
CA GLU A 170 -17.25 5.39 -8.81
C GLU A 170 -16.34 5.33 -10.05
N LEU A 171 -16.97 5.01 -11.19
CA LEU A 171 -16.36 5.21 -12.50
C LEU A 171 -16.57 6.65 -12.96
N ILE A 172 -15.52 7.23 -13.48
CA ILE A 172 -15.58 8.53 -14.13
C ILE A 172 -15.07 8.44 -15.57
N ARG A 173 -15.73 9.16 -16.45
CA ARG A 173 -15.31 9.31 -17.85
C ARG A 173 -14.66 10.67 -18.02
N GLY A 174 -13.53 10.71 -18.72
CA GLY A 174 -12.81 11.95 -18.97
C GLY A 174 -12.06 11.94 -20.30
N ILE A 175 -11.35 13.05 -20.53
CA ILE A 175 -10.51 13.25 -21.70
C ILE A 175 -9.09 13.56 -21.23
N VAL A 176 -8.11 12.86 -21.76
CA VAL A 176 -6.70 13.12 -21.47
C VAL A 176 -6.32 14.51 -21.97
N ARG A 177 -5.83 15.38 -21.09
CA ARG A 177 -5.43 16.76 -21.43
C ARG A 177 -3.95 16.88 -21.72
N ARG A 178 -3.12 16.43 -20.79
CA ARG A 178 -1.66 16.56 -20.84
C ARG A 178 -0.95 15.55 -19.97
N PHE A 179 0.36 15.45 -20.16
CA PHE A 179 1.26 14.72 -19.28
C PHE A 179 2.04 15.70 -18.40
N GLU A 180 2.23 15.35 -17.15
CA GLU A 180 3.04 16.11 -16.19
C GLU A 180 4.30 15.34 -15.77
N LYS A 181 5.18 16.01 -15.01
CA LYS A 181 6.42 15.40 -14.49
C LYS A 181 6.15 14.06 -13.82
N GLY A 182 6.98 13.04 -14.10
CA GLY A 182 6.80 11.69 -13.59
C GLY A 182 5.79 10.85 -14.38
N ASN A 183 5.49 11.23 -15.63
CA ASN A 183 4.52 10.54 -16.50
C ASN A 183 3.10 10.45 -15.94
N ASN A 184 2.73 11.36 -15.05
CA ASN A 184 1.36 11.46 -14.58
C ASN A 184 0.47 12.01 -15.69
N ILE A 185 -0.74 11.48 -15.82
CA ILE A 185 -1.71 11.89 -16.83
C ILE A 185 -2.76 12.77 -16.17
N ILE A 186 -2.99 13.95 -16.74
CA ILE A 186 -4.06 14.85 -16.33
C ILE A 186 -5.25 14.63 -17.25
N VAL A 187 -6.38 14.38 -16.62
CA VAL A 187 -7.64 14.02 -17.26
C VAL A 187 -8.68 15.09 -16.93
N ASP A 188 -9.30 15.65 -17.95
CA ASP A 188 -10.47 16.50 -17.79
C ASP A 188 -11.70 15.61 -17.49
N ILE A 189 -12.29 15.81 -16.34
CA ILE A 189 -13.46 15.06 -15.88
C ILE A 189 -14.74 15.91 -15.86
N GLY A 190 -14.74 17.01 -16.60
CA GLY A 190 -15.85 17.94 -16.81
C GLY A 190 -15.69 19.22 -16.01
N LYS A 191 -16.01 19.25 -14.73
CA LYS A 191 -15.92 20.47 -13.91
C LYS A 191 -14.52 20.73 -13.36
N THR A 192 -13.67 19.71 -13.31
CA THR A 192 -12.30 19.79 -12.81
C THR A 192 -11.38 18.84 -13.54
N GLU A 193 -10.10 18.88 -13.20
CA GLU A 193 -9.10 17.92 -13.65
C GLU A 193 -8.89 16.83 -12.60
N GLY A 194 -8.76 15.58 -13.04
CA GLY A 194 -8.28 14.45 -12.25
C GLY A 194 -6.84 14.11 -12.63
N ILE A 195 -6.11 13.51 -11.72
CA ILE A 195 -4.77 12.99 -11.95
C ILE A 195 -4.79 11.47 -11.98
N LEU A 196 -4.18 10.88 -13.00
CA LEU A 196 -3.88 9.45 -13.07
C LEU A 196 -2.37 9.27 -12.89
N PRO A 197 -1.91 9.00 -11.65
CA PRO A 197 -0.50 8.84 -11.35
C PRO A 197 0.11 7.66 -12.11
N PHE A 198 1.41 7.72 -12.41
CA PHE A 198 2.10 6.65 -13.14
C PHE A 198 1.92 5.26 -12.51
N ARG A 199 1.95 5.15 -11.19
CA ARG A 199 1.72 3.90 -10.44
C ARG A 199 0.30 3.34 -10.56
N GLU A 200 -0.66 4.18 -10.95
CA GLU A 200 -2.07 3.82 -11.13
C GLU A 200 -2.42 3.58 -12.60
N GLN A 201 -1.45 3.70 -13.50
CA GLN A 201 -1.58 3.38 -14.91
C GLN A 201 -1.34 1.90 -15.16
N THR A 202 -1.84 1.42 -16.30
CA THR A 202 -1.65 0.05 -16.74
C THR A 202 -0.49 -0.01 -17.74
N PRO A 203 0.50 -0.90 -17.58
CA PRO A 203 1.71 -0.91 -18.41
C PRO A 203 1.48 -1.06 -19.92
N ARG A 204 0.34 -1.64 -20.31
CA ARG A 204 -0.01 -1.87 -21.73
C ARG A 204 -0.87 -0.80 -22.34
N GLU A 205 -1.35 0.13 -21.54
CA GLU A 205 -2.21 1.21 -22.01
C GLU A 205 -1.36 2.43 -22.38
N THR A 206 -1.54 2.92 -23.59
CA THR A 206 -0.92 4.17 -24.07
C THR A 206 -2.01 5.18 -24.35
N TYR A 207 -1.80 6.40 -23.89
CA TYR A 207 -2.73 7.50 -24.05
C TYR A 207 -2.09 8.66 -24.79
N ARG A 208 -2.91 9.43 -25.50
CA ARG A 208 -2.53 10.69 -26.14
C ARG A 208 -3.47 11.80 -25.67
N PRO A 209 -3.04 13.04 -25.66
CA PRO A 209 -3.95 14.17 -25.45
C PRO A 209 -5.14 14.10 -26.41
N GLY A 210 -6.36 14.23 -25.88
CA GLY A 210 -7.61 14.07 -26.60
C GLY A 210 -8.25 12.68 -26.51
N ASP A 211 -7.56 11.66 -26.03
CA ASP A 211 -8.12 10.32 -25.85
C ASP A 211 -9.17 10.30 -24.74
N ARG A 212 -10.23 9.52 -24.96
CA ARG A 212 -11.22 9.22 -23.92
C ARG A 212 -10.69 8.14 -22.98
N ILE A 213 -10.96 8.30 -21.70
CA ILE A 213 -10.57 7.38 -20.65
C ILE A 213 -11.73 7.18 -19.67
N VAL A 214 -11.94 5.93 -19.26
CA VAL A 214 -12.76 5.58 -18.10
C VAL A 214 -11.81 5.20 -16.97
N ALA A 215 -11.99 5.75 -15.80
CA ALA A 215 -11.12 5.48 -14.66
C ALA A 215 -11.94 5.35 -13.37
N TYR A 216 -11.38 4.62 -12.42
CA TYR A 216 -11.91 4.49 -11.07
C TYR A 216 -11.44 5.66 -10.22
N VAL A 217 -12.36 6.31 -9.50
CA VAL A 217 -12.01 7.36 -8.54
C VAL A 217 -11.48 6.69 -7.27
N LYS A 218 -10.16 6.67 -7.16
CA LYS A 218 -9.46 5.97 -6.07
C LYS A 218 -9.52 6.76 -4.77
N ASP A 219 -9.25 8.05 -4.85
CA ASP A 219 -9.25 8.94 -3.70
C ASP A 219 -9.43 10.40 -4.11
N ILE A 220 -9.70 11.26 -3.12
CA ILE A 220 -9.83 12.68 -3.30
C ILE A 220 -8.98 13.36 -2.22
N ASP A 221 -7.89 14.00 -2.66
CA ASP A 221 -6.94 14.67 -1.80
C ASP A 221 -7.28 16.16 -1.68
N ARG A 222 -7.82 16.58 -0.54
CA ARG A 222 -8.17 17.97 -0.25
C ARG A 222 -6.96 18.90 -0.23
N GLU A 223 -5.79 18.39 0.18
CA GLU A 223 -4.58 19.19 0.36
C GLU A 223 -3.66 19.21 -0.87
N ALA A 224 -4.03 18.51 -1.94
CA ALA A 224 -3.24 18.44 -3.16
C ALA A 224 -2.96 19.86 -3.72
N ARG A 225 -1.70 20.10 -4.12
CA ARG A 225 -1.31 21.35 -4.80
C ARG A 225 -1.70 21.41 -6.27
N GLY A 226 -2.27 20.35 -6.79
CA GLY A 226 -2.75 20.18 -8.16
C GLY A 226 -4.16 19.59 -8.19
N PRO A 227 -4.49 18.73 -9.18
CA PRO A 227 -5.78 18.06 -9.24
C PRO A 227 -6.02 17.20 -8.00
N GLN A 228 -7.21 17.35 -7.40
CA GLN A 228 -7.57 16.66 -6.15
C GLN A 228 -8.09 15.24 -6.37
N VAL A 229 -8.70 14.98 -7.52
CA VAL A 229 -9.31 13.68 -7.83
C VAL A 229 -8.25 12.73 -8.35
N ILE A 230 -7.95 11.70 -7.57
CA ILE A 230 -6.97 10.67 -7.90
C ILE A 230 -7.67 9.52 -8.62
N LEU A 231 -7.26 9.29 -9.85
CA LEU A 231 -7.81 8.25 -10.73
C LEU A 231 -6.93 7.01 -10.73
N SER A 232 -7.53 5.85 -10.98
CA SER A 232 -6.80 4.59 -11.15
C SER A 232 -7.35 3.78 -12.33
N ARG A 233 -6.41 3.17 -13.06
CA ARG A 233 -6.68 2.15 -14.07
C ARG A 233 -6.15 0.78 -13.64
N SER A 234 -5.31 0.74 -12.59
CA SER A 234 -4.71 -0.49 -12.04
C SER A 234 -5.49 -1.11 -10.88
N ASP A 235 -6.38 -0.38 -10.23
CA ASP A 235 -7.15 -0.86 -9.09
C ASP A 235 -8.11 -2.01 -9.48
N PRO A 236 -8.17 -3.12 -8.73
CA PRO A 236 -9.11 -4.22 -8.98
C PRO A 236 -10.58 -3.78 -9.02
N ARG A 237 -10.96 -2.79 -8.21
CA ARG A 237 -12.33 -2.25 -8.16
C ARG A 237 -12.77 -1.59 -9.47
N LEU A 238 -11.82 -1.21 -10.34
CA LEU A 238 -12.18 -0.78 -11.70
C LEU A 238 -12.94 -1.88 -12.43
N VAL A 239 -12.49 -3.14 -12.32
CA VAL A 239 -13.15 -4.29 -12.97
C VAL A 239 -14.54 -4.51 -12.38
N GLU A 240 -14.67 -4.47 -11.05
CA GLU A 240 -15.97 -4.60 -10.37
C GLU A 240 -16.98 -3.58 -10.89
N LYS A 241 -16.57 -2.31 -10.93
CA LYS A 241 -17.43 -1.21 -11.37
C LYS A 241 -17.75 -1.25 -12.86
N LEU A 242 -16.85 -1.77 -13.69
CA LEU A 242 -17.14 -1.99 -15.10
C LEU A 242 -18.21 -3.09 -15.28
N PHE A 243 -18.11 -4.18 -14.51
CA PHE A 243 -19.14 -5.21 -14.52
C PHE A 243 -20.49 -4.71 -13.94
N GLU A 244 -20.46 -3.93 -12.87
CA GLU A 244 -21.66 -3.30 -12.31
C GLU A 244 -22.38 -2.41 -13.32
N ALA A 245 -21.63 -1.70 -14.17
CA ALA A 245 -22.18 -0.85 -15.23
C ALA A 245 -22.71 -1.64 -16.44
N GLU A 246 -22.15 -2.84 -16.73
CA GLU A 246 -22.48 -3.62 -17.92
C GLU A 246 -23.51 -4.73 -17.63
N VAL A 247 -23.61 -5.21 -16.38
CA VAL A 247 -24.44 -6.35 -15.98
C VAL A 247 -25.57 -5.87 -15.08
N PRO A 248 -26.83 -5.80 -15.59
CA PRO A 248 -27.97 -5.35 -14.81
C PRO A 248 -28.18 -6.15 -13.52
N GLU A 249 -27.97 -7.47 -13.57
CA GLU A 249 -28.14 -8.37 -12.42
C GLU A 249 -27.15 -8.07 -11.29
N ILE A 250 -25.98 -7.47 -11.59
CA ILE A 250 -25.04 -6.97 -10.58
C ILE A 250 -25.54 -5.63 -10.03
N TYR A 251 -25.98 -4.72 -10.88
CA TYR A 251 -26.51 -3.43 -10.48
C TYR A 251 -27.74 -3.59 -9.56
N GLU A 252 -28.62 -4.53 -9.85
CA GLU A 252 -29.79 -4.87 -9.03
C GLU A 252 -29.43 -5.65 -7.76
N GLY A 253 -28.18 -6.12 -7.61
CA GLY A 253 -27.69 -6.86 -6.46
C GLY A 253 -28.13 -8.32 -6.39
N ILE A 254 -28.69 -8.88 -7.47
CA ILE A 254 -29.02 -10.31 -7.62
C ILE A 254 -27.73 -11.11 -7.71
N VAL A 255 -26.84 -10.73 -8.64
CA VAL A 255 -25.48 -11.27 -8.76
C VAL A 255 -24.51 -10.35 -8.01
N ARG A 256 -23.52 -10.93 -7.36
CA ARG A 256 -22.50 -10.18 -6.62
C ARG A 256 -21.11 -10.69 -6.96
N ILE A 257 -20.18 -9.75 -7.16
CA ILE A 257 -18.74 -10.04 -7.21
C ILE A 257 -18.25 -10.17 -5.77
N VAL A 258 -17.68 -11.32 -5.43
CA VAL A 258 -17.17 -11.64 -4.09
C VAL A 258 -15.73 -11.18 -3.93
N SER A 259 -14.90 -11.42 -4.95
CA SER A 259 -13.47 -11.05 -4.96
C SER A 259 -12.98 -10.84 -6.39
N VAL A 260 -11.91 -10.07 -6.52
CA VAL A 260 -11.21 -9.81 -7.78
C VAL A 260 -9.72 -9.97 -7.56
N ALA A 261 -9.08 -10.80 -8.37
CA ALA A 261 -7.63 -10.89 -8.49
C ALA A 261 -7.22 -10.33 -9.85
N ARG A 262 -6.27 -9.39 -9.88
CA ARG A 262 -5.94 -8.64 -11.09
C ARG A 262 -4.45 -8.44 -11.29
N GLU A 263 -4.00 -8.73 -12.50
CA GLU A 263 -2.74 -8.23 -13.07
C GLU A 263 -3.09 -7.20 -14.15
N PRO A 264 -3.01 -5.89 -13.84
CA PRO A 264 -3.48 -4.84 -14.72
C PRO A 264 -2.88 -4.93 -16.14
N GLY A 265 -3.78 -4.89 -17.15
CA GLY A 265 -3.41 -4.98 -18.57
C GLY A 265 -3.04 -6.39 -19.06
N ALA A 266 -3.03 -7.40 -18.19
CA ALA A 266 -2.72 -8.78 -18.56
C ALA A 266 -3.92 -9.71 -18.40
N ARG A 267 -4.33 -9.96 -17.16
CA ARG A 267 -5.44 -10.88 -16.86
C ARG A 267 -6.05 -10.57 -15.51
N SER A 268 -7.35 -10.78 -15.42
CA SER A 268 -8.13 -10.71 -14.17
C SER A 268 -8.95 -11.98 -13.97
N LYS A 269 -9.16 -12.34 -12.70
CA LYS A 269 -10.16 -13.34 -12.31
C LYS A 269 -11.15 -12.67 -11.37
N ILE A 270 -12.45 -12.87 -11.62
CA ILE A 270 -13.53 -12.37 -10.76
C ILE A 270 -14.33 -13.55 -10.23
N ALA A 271 -14.62 -13.56 -8.94
CA ALA A 271 -15.48 -14.56 -8.32
C ALA A 271 -16.90 -14.00 -8.18
N VAL A 272 -17.87 -14.72 -8.69
CA VAL A 272 -19.27 -14.28 -8.74
C VAL A 272 -20.18 -15.28 -8.05
N THR A 273 -21.22 -14.77 -7.39
CA THR A 273 -22.27 -15.57 -6.76
C THR A 273 -23.62 -14.92 -7.00
N SER A 274 -24.68 -15.73 -7.00
CA SER A 274 -26.06 -15.23 -7.05
C SER A 274 -26.75 -15.43 -5.70
N ARG A 275 -27.65 -14.51 -5.36
CA ARG A 275 -28.60 -14.64 -4.26
C ARG A 275 -29.84 -15.43 -4.66
N ASP A 276 -30.15 -15.43 -5.96
CA ASP A 276 -31.26 -16.16 -6.57
C ASP A 276 -30.72 -17.44 -7.18
N ALA A 277 -31.29 -18.59 -6.77
CA ALA A 277 -30.89 -19.91 -7.26
C ALA A 277 -31.21 -20.13 -8.75
N ASP A 278 -32.16 -19.40 -9.30
CA ASP A 278 -32.58 -19.51 -10.69
C ASP A 278 -31.69 -18.65 -11.64
N VAL A 279 -30.81 -17.83 -11.10
CA VAL A 279 -29.90 -16.96 -11.87
C VAL A 279 -28.50 -17.52 -11.87
N ASP A 280 -27.99 -17.94 -13.03
CA ASP A 280 -26.59 -18.30 -13.23
C ASP A 280 -25.69 -17.06 -13.19
N PRO A 281 -24.86 -16.88 -12.15
CA PRO A 281 -24.03 -15.70 -12.01
C PRO A 281 -22.92 -15.59 -13.08
N VAL A 282 -22.42 -16.73 -13.56
CA VAL A 282 -21.40 -16.76 -14.62
C VAL A 282 -22.01 -16.37 -15.95
N GLY A 283 -23.15 -16.97 -16.30
CA GLY A 283 -23.89 -16.67 -17.52
C GLY A 283 -24.33 -15.21 -17.60
N ALA A 284 -24.79 -14.64 -16.48
CA ALA A 284 -25.17 -13.22 -16.39
C ALA A 284 -23.99 -12.28 -16.73
N CYS A 285 -22.81 -12.56 -16.19
CA CYS A 285 -21.60 -11.78 -16.43
C CYS A 285 -21.01 -11.98 -17.84
N VAL A 286 -21.10 -13.20 -18.39
CA VAL A 286 -20.66 -13.50 -19.77
C VAL A 286 -21.56 -12.81 -20.79
N GLY A 287 -22.87 -12.90 -20.58
CA GLY A 287 -23.88 -12.38 -21.50
C GLY A 287 -24.03 -13.21 -22.78
N MET A 288 -24.97 -12.84 -23.65
CA MET A 288 -25.21 -13.55 -24.89
C MET A 288 -23.96 -13.57 -25.79
N LYS A 289 -23.46 -14.78 -26.10
CA LYS A 289 -22.24 -14.99 -26.91
C LYS A 289 -21.02 -14.23 -26.36
N GLY A 290 -20.98 -13.95 -25.07
CA GLY A 290 -19.89 -13.23 -24.44
C GLY A 290 -19.91 -11.71 -24.60
N SER A 291 -21.03 -11.12 -25.02
CA SER A 291 -21.11 -9.68 -25.32
C SER A 291 -20.74 -8.79 -24.15
N ARG A 292 -21.22 -9.11 -22.94
CA ARG A 292 -20.97 -8.28 -21.74
C ARG A 292 -19.51 -8.34 -21.29
N VAL A 293 -18.96 -9.56 -21.13
CA VAL A 293 -17.54 -9.69 -20.77
C VAL A 293 -16.63 -9.09 -21.83
N GLN A 294 -17.01 -9.19 -23.13
CA GLN A 294 -16.22 -8.61 -24.21
C GLN A 294 -16.24 -7.08 -24.18
N ALA A 295 -17.36 -6.45 -23.78
CA ALA A 295 -17.43 -5.00 -23.59
C ALA A 295 -16.46 -4.54 -22.50
N VAL A 296 -16.39 -5.24 -21.36
CA VAL A 296 -15.43 -4.94 -20.29
C VAL A 296 -13.99 -5.18 -20.76
N VAL A 297 -13.71 -6.29 -21.47
CA VAL A 297 -12.40 -6.58 -22.05
C VAL A 297 -11.94 -5.48 -23.01
N GLN A 298 -12.84 -4.95 -23.84
CA GLN A 298 -12.54 -3.84 -24.76
C GLN A 298 -12.23 -2.54 -24.00
N GLU A 299 -13.00 -2.22 -22.96
CA GLU A 299 -12.73 -1.05 -22.12
C GLU A 299 -11.35 -1.16 -21.44
N LEU A 300 -10.95 -2.35 -21.01
CA LEU A 300 -9.64 -2.67 -20.43
C LEU A 300 -8.54 -2.94 -21.48
N ARG A 301 -8.80 -2.57 -22.75
CA ARG A 301 -7.85 -2.68 -23.88
C ARG A 301 -7.25 -4.06 -24.07
N GLY A 302 -8.07 -5.10 -23.91
CA GLY A 302 -7.71 -6.49 -24.19
C GLY A 302 -7.17 -7.26 -22.97
N GLU A 303 -7.33 -6.76 -21.75
CA GLU A 303 -7.10 -7.51 -20.52
C GLU A 303 -8.05 -8.71 -20.46
N LYS A 304 -7.50 -9.92 -20.34
CA LYS A 304 -8.31 -11.15 -20.29
C LYS A 304 -9.02 -11.27 -18.96
N ILE A 305 -10.29 -11.71 -19.00
CA ILE A 305 -11.09 -11.85 -17.78
C ILE A 305 -11.62 -13.28 -17.69
N ASP A 306 -11.35 -13.93 -16.56
CA ASP A 306 -11.91 -15.22 -16.19
C ASP A 306 -13.00 -14.99 -15.15
N ILE A 307 -14.20 -15.50 -15.41
CA ILE A 307 -15.33 -15.42 -14.49
C ILE A 307 -15.45 -16.77 -13.77
N VAL A 308 -15.32 -16.76 -12.45
CA VAL A 308 -15.23 -17.94 -11.60
C VAL A 308 -16.47 -18.00 -10.71
N PRO A 309 -17.21 -19.12 -10.69
CA PRO A 309 -18.27 -19.30 -9.71
C PRO A 309 -17.67 -19.40 -8.30
N PHE A 310 -18.18 -18.59 -7.39
CA PHE A 310 -17.83 -18.68 -5.98
C PHE A 310 -18.51 -19.88 -5.34
N ASP A 311 -17.76 -20.69 -4.59
CA ASP A 311 -18.28 -21.76 -3.76
C ASP A 311 -17.86 -21.55 -2.29
N ARG A 312 -18.71 -21.96 -1.35
CA ARG A 312 -18.41 -21.94 0.07
C ARG A 312 -17.42 -23.02 0.47
N ASP A 313 -17.39 -24.13 -0.27
CA ASP A 313 -16.36 -25.15 -0.14
C ASP A 313 -15.05 -24.62 -0.75
N PRO A 314 -14.00 -24.41 0.06
CA PRO A 314 -12.74 -23.85 -0.42
C PRO A 314 -12.09 -24.69 -1.53
N ALA A 315 -12.20 -26.02 -1.45
CA ALA A 315 -11.61 -26.92 -2.45
C ALA A 315 -12.31 -26.76 -3.80
N ARG A 316 -13.65 -26.71 -3.83
CA ARG A 316 -14.42 -26.47 -5.05
C ARG A 316 -14.14 -25.10 -5.64
N TYR A 317 -14.04 -24.09 -4.78
CA TYR A 317 -13.72 -22.72 -5.21
C TYR A 317 -12.34 -22.64 -5.86
N VAL A 318 -11.32 -23.28 -5.27
CA VAL A 318 -9.97 -23.33 -5.83
C VAL A 318 -9.95 -24.10 -7.16
N ILE A 319 -10.67 -25.22 -7.27
CA ILE A 319 -10.80 -25.98 -8.52
C ILE A 319 -11.41 -25.09 -9.63
N ALA A 320 -12.44 -24.33 -9.31
CA ALA A 320 -13.04 -23.39 -10.25
C ALA A 320 -12.06 -22.25 -10.63
N ALA A 321 -11.31 -21.74 -9.66
CA ALA A 321 -10.36 -20.64 -9.85
C ALA A 321 -9.15 -21.02 -10.72
N ILE A 322 -8.71 -22.30 -10.72
CA ILE A 322 -7.55 -22.74 -11.49
C ILE A 322 -7.88 -23.09 -12.96
N GLN A 323 -9.17 -23.14 -13.30
CA GLN A 323 -9.56 -23.39 -14.69
C GLN A 323 -8.79 -22.49 -15.68
N PRO A 324 -8.51 -22.97 -16.91
CA PRO A 324 -9.07 -24.17 -17.56
C PRO A 324 -8.29 -25.48 -17.29
N ALA A 325 -7.40 -25.55 -16.30
CA ALA A 325 -6.72 -26.80 -15.96
C ALA A 325 -7.65 -27.69 -15.12
N GLU A 326 -7.71 -28.97 -15.47
CA GLU A 326 -8.41 -29.99 -14.70
C GLU A 326 -7.58 -30.39 -13.48
N VAL A 327 -8.24 -30.55 -12.32
CA VAL A 327 -7.62 -30.98 -11.07
C VAL A 327 -8.17 -32.34 -10.71
N HIS A 328 -7.28 -33.33 -10.53
CA HIS A 328 -7.68 -34.69 -10.16
C HIS A 328 -7.85 -34.88 -8.66
N LYS A 329 -7.00 -34.22 -7.86
CA LYS A 329 -7.03 -34.34 -6.40
C LYS A 329 -6.65 -32.99 -5.76
N VAL A 330 -7.31 -32.69 -4.67
CA VAL A 330 -7.00 -31.54 -3.80
C VAL A 330 -6.68 -32.07 -2.41
N ILE A 331 -5.56 -31.65 -1.87
CA ILE A 331 -5.15 -31.92 -0.50
C ILE A 331 -5.20 -30.58 0.24
N VAL A 332 -6.02 -30.51 1.28
CA VAL A 332 -6.27 -29.26 2.03
C VAL A 332 -5.52 -29.34 3.35
N ASP A 333 -4.70 -28.34 3.61
CA ASP A 333 -4.09 -28.08 4.91
C ASP A 333 -4.69 -26.80 5.48
N GLU A 334 -5.68 -26.97 6.34
CA GLU A 334 -6.40 -25.85 6.98
C GLU A 334 -5.51 -25.09 7.98
N ALA A 335 -4.55 -25.76 8.61
CA ALA A 335 -3.69 -25.15 9.61
C ALA A 335 -2.76 -24.10 9.00
N ASP A 336 -2.20 -24.40 7.83
CA ASP A 336 -1.28 -23.50 7.10
C ASP A 336 -1.98 -22.64 6.03
N GLY A 337 -3.30 -22.84 5.82
CA GLY A 337 -4.07 -22.19 4.76
C GLY A 337 -3.51 -22.52 3.35
N ARG A 338 -3.09 -23.77 3.15
CA ARG A 338 -2.41 -24.27 1.95
C ARG A 338 -3.24 -25.37 1.29
N MET A 339 -3.22 -25.40 -0.03
CA MET A 339 -3.79 -26.50 -0.82
C MET A 339 -2.79 -26.99 -1.85
N GLU A 340 -2.63 -28.30 -1.92
CA GLU A 340 -1.88 -28.98 -2.97
C GLU A 340 -2.84 -29.49 -4.04
N LEU A 341 -2.63 -29.08 -5.27
CA LEU A 341 -3.48 -29.42 -6.42
C LEU A 341 -2.73 -30.40 -7.30
N VAL A 342 -3.22 -31.63 -7.39
CA VAL A 342 -2.67 -32.65 -8.27
C VAL A 342 -3.37 -32.56 -9.62
N VAL A 343 -2.58 -32.29 -10.65
CA VAL A 343 -3.06 -32.12 -12.04
C VAL A 343 -2.40 -33.13 -12.97
N PRO A 344 -3.05 -33.51 -14.09
CA PRO A 344 -2.39 -34.31 -15.12
C PRO A 344 -1.11 -33.65 -15.61
N ASP A 345 -0.09 -34.47 -15.92
CA ASP A 345 1.23 -33.94 -16.33
C ASP A 345 1.12 -32.99 -17.53
N GLU A 346 0.29 -33.32 -18.52
CA GLU A 346 0.03 -32.47 -19.69
C GLU A 346 -0.66 -31.14 -19.37
N LYS A 347 -1.35 -31.03 -18.25
CA LYS A 347 -2.06 -29.82 -17.79
C LYS A 347 -1.27 -28.98 -16.80
N LEU A 348 -0.12 -29.47 -16.33
CA LEU A 348 0.72 -28.77 -15.35
C LEU A 348 1.09 -27.36 -15.80
N SER A 349 1.58 -27.21 -17.03
CA SER A 349 1.94 -25.89 -17.58
C SER A 349 0.75 -24.96 -17.71
N LEU A 350 -0.45 -25.50 -17.98
CA LEU A 350 -1.69 -24.73 -18.08
C LEU A 350 -2.17 -24.27 -16.70
N ALA A 351 -2.09 -25.14 -15.69
CA ALA A 351 -2.45 -24.84 -14.31
C ALA A 351 -1.57 -23.73 -13.73
N ILE A 352 -0.26 -23.83 -13.92
CA ILE A 352 0.70 -22.80 -13.49
C ILE A 352 0.49 -21.50 -14.28
N GLY A 353 0.31 -21.61 -15.60
CA GLY A 353 0.24 -20.48 -16.52
C GLY A 353 1.59 -19.82 -16.78
N ARG A 354 1.63 -18.87 -17.72
CA ARG A 354 2.86 -18.13 -18.04
C ARG A 354 3.39 -17.41 -16.81
N LYS A 355 4.64 -17.69 -16.43
CA LYS A 355 5.32 -17.11 -15.25
C LYS A 355 4.50 -17.26 -13.95
N GLY A 356 3.73 -18.32 -13.83
CA GLY A 356 2.90 -18.57 -12.65
C GLY A 356 1.65 -17.68 -12.56
N GLN A 357 1.22 -17.05 -13.64
CA GLN A 357 0.10 -16.10 -13.63
C GLN A 357 -1.20 -16.75 -13.20
N ASN A 358 -1.54 -17.95 -13.70
CA ASN A 358 -2.82 -18.58 -13.39
C ASN A 358 -2.92 -18.97 -11.92
N VAL A 359 -1.90 -19.65 -11.40
CA VAL A 359 -1.86 -20.06 -9.99
C VAL A 359 -1.81 -18.85 -9.04
N ARG A 360 -1.05 -17.80 -9.38
CA ARG A 360 -0.97 -16.59 -8.55
C ARG A 360 -2.29 -15.84 -8.48
N LEU A 361 -3.00 -15.69 -9.61
CA LEU A 361 -4.34 -15.08 -9.63
C LEU A 361 -5.36 -15.94 -8.89
N ALA A 362 -5.30 -17.27 -9.03
CA ALA A 362 -6.18 -18.17 -8.29
C ALA A 362 -5.92 -18.08 -6.78
N ALA A 363 -4.66 -18.05 -6.36
CA ALA A 363 -4.28 -17.89 -4.95
C ALA A 363 -4.77 -16.55 -4.38
N GLN A 364 -4.61 -15.44 -5.12
CA GLN A 364 -5.11 -14.13 -4.71
C GLN A 364 -6.65 -14.08 -4.65
N LEU A 365 -7.34 -14.73 -5.61
CA LEU A 365 -8.80 -14.75 -5.68
C LEU A 365 -9.41 -15.50 -4.50
N THR A 366 -8.81 -16.64 -4.14
CA THR A 366 -9.33 -17.56 -3.12
C THR A 366 -8.75 -17.32 -1.73
N ASN A 367 -7.66 -16.54 -1.63
CA ASN A 367 -6.89 -16.29 -0.41
C ASN A 367 -6.29 -17.56 0.21
N TRP A 368 -5.95 -18.56 -0.64
CA TRP A 368 -5.24 -19.78 -0.26
C TRP A 368 -3.86 -19.82 -0.87
N LYS A 369 -2.91 -20.41 -0.17
CA LYS A 369 -1.60 -20.75 -0.75
C LYS A 369 -1.79 -22.01 -1.62
N LEU A 370 -1.43 -21.92 -2.91
CA LEU A 370 -1.66 -22.99 -3.87
C LEU A 370 -0.35 -23.55 -4.36
N ASP A 371 -0.16 -24.86 -4.20
CA ASP A 371 0.93 -25.62 -4.79
C ASP A 371 0.38 -26.56 -5.87
N ILE A 372 0.99 -26.53 -7.05
CA ILE A 372 0.56 -27.36 -8.16
C ILE A 372 1.58 -28.45 -8.39
N ILE A 373 1.14 -29.69 -8.35
CA ILE A 373 1.98 -30.90 -8.48
C ILE A 373 1.43 -31.74 -9.62
N SER A 374 2.32 -32.27 -10.46
CA SER A 374 1.91 -33.24 -11.48
C SER A 374 1.58 -34.60 -10.87
N GLU A 375 0.73 -35.36 -11.56
CA GLU A 375 0.31 -36.69 -11.13
C GLU A 375 1.49 -37.65 -10.98
N SER A 376 2.43 -37.61 -11.95
CA SER A 376 3.67 -38.41 -11.91
C SER A 376 4.52 -38.02 -10.70
N LYS A 377 4.67 -36.72 -10.42
CA LYS A 377 5.43 -36.26 -9.25
C LYS A 377 4.76 -36.64 -7.94
N PHE A 378 3.43 -36.54 -7.88
CA PHE A 378 2.66 -36.94 -6.71
C PHE A 378 2.82 -38.44 -6.43
N LYS A 379 2.69 -39.31 -7.46
CA LYS A 379 2.92 -40.75 -7.35
C LYS A 379 4.35 -41.08 -6.90
N GLN A 380 5.33 -40.39 -7.47
CA GLN A 380 6.73 -40.55 -7.04
C GLN A 380 6.90 -40.21 -5.55
N MET A 381 6.33 -39.09 -5.09
CA MET A 381 6.38 -38.69 -3.67
C MET A 381 5.65 -39.70 -2.77
N GLU A 382 4.50 -40.25 -3.23
CA GLU A 382 3.78 -41.31 -2.52
C GLU A 382 4.62 -42.58 -2.39
N GLU A 383 5.24 -43.03 -3.48
CA GLU A 383 6.11 -44.21 -3.49
C GLU A 383 7.34 -44.00 -2.61
N GLU A 384 7.99 -42.86 -2.70
CA GLU A 384 9.14 -42.50 -1.84
C GLU A 384 8.76 -42.49 -0.36
N ALA A 385 7.60 -41.89 0.01
CA ALA A 385 7.11 -41.88 1.39
C ALA A 385 6.77 -43.30 1.90
N ILE A 386 6.06 -44.11 1.09
CA ILE A 386 5.76 -45.50 1.43
C ILE A 386 7.04 -46.30 1.64
N HIS A 387 8.03 -46.15 0.73
CA HIS A 387 9.31 -46.82 0.84
C HIS A 387 10.09 -46.38 2.10
N ALA A 388 10.05 -45.09 2.45
CA ALA A 388 10.67 -44.60 3.68
C ALA A 388 10.00 -45.20 4.93
N LEU A 389 8.67 -45.23 4.99
CA LEU A 389 7.92 -45.81 6.09
C LEU A 389 8.15 -47.34 6.25
N GLN A 390 8.33 -48.05 5.13
CA GLN A 390 8.67 -49.49 5.16
C GLN A 390 10.05 -49.79 5.76
N GLN A 391 10.92 -48.79 5.88
CA GLN A 391 12.24 -48.99 6.52
C GLN A 391 12.13 -49.13 8.05
N ILE A 392 10.96 -48.84 8.65
CA ILE A 392 10.68 -49.10 10.04
C ILE A 392 10.40 -50.59 10.23
N ASP A 393 11.14 -51.25 11.12
CA ASP A 393 10.94 -52.67 11.42
C ASP A 393 9.53 -52.92 11.95
N GLY A 394 8.80 -53.84 11.29
CA GLY A 394 7.40 -54.17 11.64
C GLY A 394 6.35 -53.42 10.81
N VAL A 395 6.74 -52.52 9.90
CA VAL A 395 5.82 -51.83 8.99
C VAL A 395 5.80 -52.54 7.62
N SER A 396 4.69 -53.21 7.33
CA SER A 396 4.43 -53.81 6.01
C SER A 396 3.99 -52.76 5.01
N GLU A 397 4.02 -53.06 3.71
CA GLU A 397 3.54 -52.18 2.64
C GLU A 397 2.10 -51.73 2.87
N SER A 398 1.22 -52.63 3.35
CA SER A 398 -0.18 -52.31 3.64
C SER A 398 -0.31 -51.32 4.79
N ILE A 399 0.52 -51.45 5.82
CA ILE A 399 0.55 -50.53 6.96
C ILE A 399 1.13 -49.19 6.53
N ALA A 400 2.23 -49.16 5.75
CA ALA A 400 2.82 -47.94 5.21
C ALA A 400 1.83 -47.14 4.36
N LYS A 401 1.04 -47.82 3.48
CA LYS A 401 -0.05 -47.19 2.72
C LYS A 401 -1.15 -46.62 3.60
N SER A 402 -1.49 -47.34 4.72
CA SER A 402 -2.48 -46.82 5.68
C SER A 402 -1.93 -45.61 6.43
N MET A 403 -0.68 -45.62 6.82
CA MET A 403 0.02 -44.49 7.46
C MET A 403 0.02 -43.29 6.52
N TYR A 404 0.40 -43.48 5.24
CA TYR A 404 0.39 -42.40 4.23
C TYR A 404 -1.00 -41.78 4.04
N ARG A 405 -2.06 -42.60 4.00
CA ARG A 405 -3.46 -42.12 3.89
C ARG A 405 -3.91 -41.30 5.09
N LEU A 406 -3.36 -41.57 6.27
CA LEU A 406 -3.63 -40.82 7.51
C LEU A 406 -2.71 -39.60 7.68
N GLY A 407 -1.85 -39.31 6.71
CA GLY A 407 -1.02 -38.11 6.67
C GLY A 407 0.43 -38.30 7.05
N PHE A 408 0.87 -39.50 7.45
CA PHE A 408 2.28 -39.79 7.72
C PHE A 408 3.07 -39.96 6.44
N ARG A 409 3.94 -39.02 6.14
CA ARG A 409 4.76 -39.00 4.91
C ARG A 409 6.24 -39.21 5.16
N ALA A 410 6.69 -39.05 6.41
CA ALA A 410 8.09 -39.14 6.81
C ALA A 410 8.27 -39.90 8.13
N LEU A 411 9.47 -40.44 8.35
CA LEU A 411 9.84 -41.12 9.58
C LEU A 411 9.73 -40.22 10.82
N GLU A 412 10.03 -38.93 10.63
CA GLU A 412 9.94 -37.92 11.69
C GLU A 412 8.51 -37.79 12.22
N GLU A 413 7.51 -37.81 11.34
CA GLU A 413 6.09 -37.68 11.72
C GLU A 413 5.64 -38.89 12.55
N VAL A 414 6.16 -40.08 12.22
CA VAL A 414 5.91 -41.30 13.02
C VAL A 414 6.57 -41.21 14.40
N SER A 415 7.79 -40.70 14.47
CA SER A 415 8.53 -40.48 15.72
C SER A 415 7.86 -39.44 16.62
N GLU A 416 7.26 -38.40 16.06
CA GLU A 416 6.61 -37.29 16.77
C GLU A 416 5.16 -37.61 17.20
N ALA A 417 4.48 -38.48 16.46
CA ALA A 417 3.10 -38.85 16.72
C ALA A 417 2.87 -39.39 18.11
N SER A 418 1.67 -39.19 18.64
CA SER A 418 1.26 -39.82 19.89
C SER A 418 1.00 -41.33 19.69
N VAL A 419 1.10 -42.11 20.76
CA VAL A 419 0.81 -43.54 20.71
C VAL A 419 -0.63 -43.82 20.29
N GLU A 420 -1.55 -42.94 20.71
CA GLU A 420 -2.97 -43.00 20.37
C GLU A 420 -3.21 -42.77 18.86
N GLU A 421 -2.55 -41.81 18.27
CA GLU A 421 -2.62 -41.54 16.80
C GLU A 421 -2.10 -42.74 16.01
N LEU A 422 -0.95 -43.28 16.40
CA LEU A 422 -0.40 -44.46 15.74
C LEU A 422 -1.28 -45.71 15.96
N ALA A 423 -1.82 -45.91 17.14
CA ALA A 423 -2.71 -47.07 17.43
C ALA A 423 -4.02 -47.04 16.64
N ALA A 424 -4.45 -45.84 16.18
CA ALA A 424 -5.62 -45.66 15.31
C ALA A 424 -5.38 -46.11 13.84
N ILE A 425 -4.12 -46.44 13.47
CA ILE A 425 -3.79 -46.85 12.12
C ILE A 425 -4.33 -48.27 11.85
N PRO A 426 -5.17 -48.45 10.80
CA PRO A 426 -5.71 -49.77 10.47
C PRO A 426 -4.61 -50.78 10.18
N GLY A 427 -4.63 -51.90 10.90
CA GLY A 427 -3.69 -53.02 10.74
C GLY A 427 -2.40 -52.90 11.58
N LEU A 428 -2.23 -51.85 12.39
CA LEU A 428 -1.01 -51.70 13.22
C LEU A 428 -0.96 -52.64 14.42
N GLY A 429 -2.09 -52.94 15.06
CA GLY A 429 -2.15 -53.94 16.12
C GLY A 429 -2.21 -53.42 17.57
N GLY A 430 -2.57 -52.12 17.75
CA GLY A 430 -2.82 -51.54 19.08
C GLY A 430 -1.66 -50.77 19.71
N ALA A 431 -1.83 -50.29 20.95
CA ALA A 431 -0.93 -49.33 21.61
C ALA A 431 0.49 -49.86 21.85
N GLU A 432 0.66 -51.10 22.22
CA GLU A 432 1.99 -51.70 22.43
C GLU A 432 2.81 -51.75 21.15
N VAL A 433 2.14 -52.06 20.00
CA VAL A 433 2.80 -52.09 18.70
C VAL A 433 3.10 -50.68 18.25
N ALA A 434 2.21 -49.71 18.48
CA ALA A 434 2.40 -48.30 18.19
C ALA A 434 3.63 -47.72 18.90
N GLU A 435 3.81 -48.00 20.20
CA GLU A 435 4.98 -47.57 20.98
C GLU A 435 6.28 -48.17 20.43
N ARG A 436 6.23 -49.44 20.07
CA ARG A 436 7.38 -50.13 19.45
C ARG A 436 7.73 -49.50 18.10
N ILE A 437 6.75 -49.25 17.26
CA ILE A 437 6.99 -48.65 15.92
C ILE A 437 7.55 -47.23 16.06
N LYS A 438 7.07 -46.44 17.03
CA LYS A 438 7.63 -45.13 17.35
C LYS A 438 9.13 -45.22 17.69
N THR A 439 9.49 -46.14 18.59
CA THR A 439 10.89 -46.38 18.96
C THR A 439 11.73 -46.89 17.79
N GLN A 440 11.16 -47.71 16.92
CA GLN A 440 11.82 -48.20 15.72
C GLN A 440 12.01 -47.08 14.67
N ALA A 441 11.08 -46.13 14.57
CA ALA A 441 11.22 -44.97 13.73
C ALA A 441 12.45 -44.12 14.12
N ASP A 442 12.61 -43.83 15.43
CA ASP A 442 13.79 -43.14 15.97
C ASP A 442 15.10 -43.88 15.65
N THR A 443 15.10 -45.19 15.87
CA THR A 443 16.27 -46.04 15.61
C THR A 443 16.61 -46.06 14.11
N THR A 444 15.59 -46.12 13.25
CA THR A 444 15.77 -46.12 11.78
C THR A 444 16.28 -44.78 11.31
N MET A 445 15.77 -43.66 11.83
CA MET A 445 16.27 -42.32 11.52
C MET A 445 17.75 -42.19 11.87
N GLU A 446 18.14 -42.64 13.07
CA GLU A 446 19.54 -42.56 13.47
C GLU A 446 20.44 -43.44 12.59
N ARG A 447 20.00 -44.66 12.26
CA ARG A 447 20.72 -45.55 11.33
C ARG A 447 20.92 -44.89 9.96
N LEU A 448 19.87 -44.34 9.37
CA LEU A 448 19.93 -43.63 8.09
C LEU A 448 20.84 -42.38 8.13
N ARG A 449 20.80 -41.64 9.23
CA ARG A 449 21.69 -40.53 9.48
C ARG A 449 23.15 -40.94 9.45
N GLN A 450 23.49 -42.02 10.17
CA GLN A 450 24.85 -42.58 10.22
C GLN A 450 25.33 -43.10 8.86
N GLU A 451 24.44 -43.75 8.10
CA GLU A 451 24.72 -44.18 6.73
C GLU A 451 24.99 -42.98 5.79
N ARG A 452 24.22 -41.90 5.89
CA ARG A 452 24.45 -40.65 5.14
C ARG A 452 25.80 -40.02 5.48
N ILE A 453 26.16 -39.93 6.75
CA ILE A 453 27.46 -39.39 7.19
C ILE A 453 28.58 -40.25 6.65
N ARG A 454 28.46 -41.60 6.72
CA ARG A 454 29.45 -42.51 6.19
C ARG A 454 29.61 -42.40 4.67
N ALA A 455 28.51 -42.34 3.95
CA ALA A 455 28.53 -42.14 2.50
C ALA A 455 29.16 -40.80 2.14
N ALA A 456 28.82 -39.74 2.88
CA ALA A 456 29.41 -38.41 2.68
C ALA A 456 30.91 -38.36 2.99
N SER A 457 31.41 -39.14 3.96
CA SER A 457 32.84 -39.25 4.27
C SER A 457 33.69 -39.88 3.16
N MET A 458 33.06 -40.69 2.30
CA MET A 458 33.72 -41.34 1.16
C MET A 458 33.68 -40.50 -0.14
N ARG A 459 32.93 -39.42 -0.20
CA ARG A 459 32.81 -38.55 -1.37
C ARG A 459 33.85 -37.43 -1.39
N THR A 460 34.35 -37.12 -2.59
CA THR A 460 35.31 -36.03 -2.82
C THR A 460 34.62 -34.68 -3.11
N GLU A 461 33.36 -34.71 -3.56
CA GLU A 461 32.58 -33.54 -3.90
C GLU A 461 32.23 -32.68 -2.66
N PRO A 462 32.10 -31.34 -2.79
CA PRO A 462 31.73 -30.49 -1.65
C PRO A 462 30.33 -30.87 -1.14
N LEU A 463 30.16 -30.86 0.20
CA LEU A 463 28.84 -31.03 0.82
C LEU A 463 28.06 -29.76 0.68
N THR A 464 26.77 -29.88 0.38
CA THR A 464 25.84 -28.77 0.42
C THR A 464 25.46 -28.44 1.87
N ASP A 465 25.03 -27.19 2.11
CA ASP A 465 24.58 -26.80 3.43
C ASP A 465 23.35 -27.60 3.88
N ARG A 466 22.46 -27.95 2.94
CA ARG A 466 21.31 -28.83 3.18
C ARG A 466 21.75 -30.23 3.65
N GLU A 467 22.75 -30.83 3.04
CA GLU A 467 23.31 -32.14 3.49
C GLU A 467 23.89 -32.03 4.90
N ARG A 468 24.54 -30.90 5.24
CA ARG A 468 25.07 -30.68 6.60
C ARG A 468 23.97 -30.57 7.65
N LEU A 469 22.85 -29.90 7.32
CA LEU A 469 21.68 -29.82 8.21
C LEU A 469 21.08 -31.21 8.47
N MET A 470 21.06 -32.09 7.45
CA MET A 470 20.58 -33.48 7.60
C MET A 470 21.47 -34.37 8.45
N PHE A 471 22.70 -33.97 8.75
CA PHE A 471 23.57 -34.69 9.68
C PHE A 471 23.31 -34.35 11.15
N ILE A 472 22.49 -33.34 11.44
CA ILE A 472 22.06 -33.01 12.79
C ILE A 472 21.08 -34.10 13.27
N ARG A 473 21.27 -34.61 14.49
CA ARG A 473 20.38 -35.57 15.08
C ARG A 473 18.96 -35.01 15.25
N GLY A 474 17.95 -35.78 14.84
CA GLY A 474 16.54 -35.35 14.88
C GLY A 474 16.13 -34.40 13.75
N VAL A 475 16.98 -34.20 12.76
CA VAL A 475 16.69 -33.40 11.57
C VAL A 475 16.59 -34.33 10.36
N GLY A 476 15.42 -34.37 9.73
CA GLY A 476 15.18 -35.03 8.47
C GLY A 476 14.72 -34.05 7.41
N ASP A 477 14.27 -34.54 6.27
CA ASP A 477 13.92 -33.71 5.10
C ASP A 477 12.84 -32.66 5.37
N ARG A 478 11.81 -33.00 6.15
CA ARG A 478 10.75 -32.08 6.56
C ARG A 478 11.30 -30.96 7.47
N THR A 479 12.09 -31.36 8.47
CA THR A 479 12.67 -30.41 9.42
C THR A 479 13.65 -29.45 8.72
N VAL A 480 14.44 -29.96 7.76
CA VAL A 480 15.31 -29.11 6.92
C VAL A 480 14.48 -28.08 6.14
N GLY A 481 13.36 -28.49 5.55
CA GLY A 481 12.46 -27.55 4.85
C GLY A 481 11.97 -26.42 5.75
N LEU A 482 11.50 -26.75 6.95
CA LEU A 482 11.05 -25.74 7.94
C LEU A 482 12.18 -24.80 8.39
N LEU A 483 13.40 -25.32 8.55
CA LEU A 483 14.58 -24.52 8.89
C LEU A 483 14.93 -23.56 7.75
N GLU A 484 14.94 -24.03 6.51
CA GLU A 484 15.24 -23.22 5.31
C GLU A 484 14.18 -22.11 5.11
N GLU A 485 12.90 -22.43 5.25
CA GLU A 485 11.78 -21.45 5.19
C GLU A 485 11.90 -20.38 6.28
N ALA A 486 12.32 -20.76 7.50
CA ALA A 486 12.59 -19.84 8.58
C ALA A 486 13.89 -19.01 8.42
N GLY A 487 14.68 -19.31 7.36
CA GLY A 487 15.92 -18.62 7.03
C GLY A 487 17.19 -19.22 7.64
N TYR A 488 17.13 -20.39 8.27
CA TYR A 488 18.29 -21.10 8.80
C TYR A 488 18.85 -22.02 7.71
N LYS A 489 19.93 -21.64 7.06
CA LYS A 489 20.53 -22.37 5.94
C LYS A 489 21.75 -23.19 6.31
N THR A 490 22.40 -22.84 7.42
CA THR A 490 23.65 -23.48 7.89
C THR A 490 23.49 -24.00 9.32
N VAL A 491 24.36 -24.93 9.72
CA VAL A 491 24.44 -25.44 11.09
C VAL A 491 24.79 -24.32 12.07
N GLU A 492 25.63 -23.39 11.63
CA GLU A 492 26.06 -22.23 12.39
C GLU A 492 24.90 -21.26 12.67
N ASP A 493 23.93 -21.13 11.75
CA ASP A 493 22.74 -20.29 11.95
C ASP A 493 21.89 -20.84 13.11
N ILE A 494 21.73 -22.18 13.18
CA ILE A 494 21.01 -22.86 14.27
C ILE A 494 21.71 -22.66 15.61
N LEU A 495 23.06 -22.75 15.62
CA LEU A 495 23.83 -22.59 16.84
C LEU A 495 23.83 -21.17 17.40
N ARG A 496 23.73 -20.17 16.55
CA ARG A 496 23.67 -18.75 16.93
C ARG A 496 22.30 -18.34 17.49
N GLU A 497 21.25 -19.06 17.13
CA GLU A 497 19.90 -18.71 17.53
C GLU A 497 19.55 -19.28 18.92
N ASP A 498 18.63 -18.60 19.59
CA ASP A 498 18.04 -19.07 20.86
C ASP A 498 16.96 -20.13 20.63
N GLU A 499 16.79 -21.04 21.60
CA GLU A 499 15.85 -22.17 21.50
C GLU A 499 14.39 -21.71 21.32
N ASP A 500 14.01 -20.65 22.04
CA ASP A 500 12.65 -20.10 21.97
C ASP A 500 12.37 -19.45 20.62
N ARG A 501 13.33 -18.69 20.09
CA ARG A 501 13.23 -18.08 18.77
C ARG A 501 13.25 -19.09 17.64
N LEU A 502 14.10 -20.10 17.77
CA LEU A 502 14.13 -21.21 16.81
C LEU A 502 12.77 -21.89 16.74
N ALA A 503 12.16 -22.20 17.91
CA ALA A 503 10.85 -22.82 18.00
C ALA A 503 9.74 -21.95 17.36
N ILE A 504 9.72 -20.64 17.66
CA ILE A 504 8.70 -19.70 17.15
C ILE A 504 8.81 -19.53 15.64
N ARG A 505 10.04 -19.33 15.12
CA ARG A 505 10.26 -19.04 13.69
C ARG A 505 10.04 -20.26 12.79
N THR A 506 10.35 -21.45 13.28
CA THR A 506 10.19 -22.69 12.52
C THR A 506 8.84 -23.36 12.71
N GLY A 507 8.04 -22.93 13.70
CA GLY A 507 6.82 -23.63 14.12
C GLY A 507 7.06 -24.95 14.82
N LEU A 508 8.32 -25.31 15.13
CA LEU A 508 8.67 -26.51 15.88
C LEU A 508 8.40 -26.31 17.38
N GLY A 509 7.97 -27.37 18.05
CA GLY A 509 7.84 -27.32 19.51
C GLY A 509 9.19 -27.09 20.20
N ILE A 510 9.19 -26.39 21.36
CA ILE A 510 10.40 -26.01 22.09
C ILE A 510 11.30 -27.20 22.44
N LYS A 511 10.70 -28.36 22.74
CA LYS A 511 11.45 -29.59 23.01
C LYS A 511 12.25 -30.05 21.79
N LYS A 512 11.66 -29.95 20.58
CA LYS A 512 12.31 -30.31 19.33
C LYS A 512 13.37 -29.31 18.95
N ALA A 513 13.10 -28.01 19.08
CA ALA A 513 14.08 -26.94 18.83
C ALA A 513 15.34 -27.12 19.71
N ARG A 514 15.14 -27.45 20.99
CA ARG A 514 16.24 -27.76 21.90
C ARG A 514 17.02 -28.99 21.47
N ALA A 515 16.35 -30.07 21.09
CA ALA A 515 16.98 -31.30 20.62
C ALA A 515 17.81 -31.06 19.34
N ILE A 516 17.28 -30.28 18.39
CA ILE A 516 17.98 -29.92 17.15
C ILE A 516 19.22 -29.11 17.47
N ARG A 517 19.13 -28.11 18.34
CA ARG A 517 20.27 -27.29 18.72
C ARG A 517 21.35 -28.06 19.44
N GLN A 518 20.95 -29.00 20.31
CA GLN A 518 21.90 -29.94 20.97
C GLN A 518 22.55 -30.87 19.92
N GLY A 519 21.77 -31.46 19.01
CA GLY A 519 22.28 -32.26 17.91
C GLY A 519 23.25 -31.50 16.98
N ALA A 520 22.99 -30.19 16.75
CA ALA A 520 23.90 -29.33 15.98
C ALA A 520 25.24 -29.14 16.73
N ARG A 521 25.23 -28.96 18.04
CA ARG A 521 26.47 -28.90 18.88
C ARG A 521 27.25 -30.20 18.80
N ASP A 522 26.58 -31.32 19.04
CA ASP A 522 27.18 -32.67 19.04
C ASP A 522 27.82 -32.96 17.67
N PHE A 523 27.13 -32.57 16.59
CA PHE A 523 27.65 -32.71 15.23
C PHE A 523 28.93 -31.91 15.02
N VAL A 524 28.95 -30.64 15.38
CA VAL A 524 30.13 -29.76 15.18
C VAL A 524 31.32 -30.17 16.06
N GLU A 525 31.05 -30.58 17.32
CA GLU A 525 32.10 -30.90 18.26
C GLU A 525 32.80 -32.24 17.98
N SER A 526 32.03 -33.25 17.53
CA SER A 526 32.54 -34.62 17.39
C SER A 526 32.51 -35.16 15.96
N GLU A 527 31.36 -35.09 15.28
CA GLU A 527 31.12 -35.81 14.03
C GLU A 527 31.68 -35.08 12.80
N GLN A 528 31.69 -33.76 12.80
CA GLN A 528 32.22 -32.96 11.71
C GLN A 528 33.72 -33.22 11.48
N LYS A 529 34.51 -33.37 12.52
CA LYS A 529 35.93 -33.65 12.43
C LYS A 529 36.21 -35.01 11.82
N VAL A 530 35.41 -36.04 12.18
CA VAL A 530 35.52 -37.39 11.62
C VAL A 530 35.12 -37.40 10.15
N LEU A 531 34.05 -36.68 9.80
CA LEU A 531 33.60 -36.53 8.43
C LEU A 531 34.64 -35.82 7.56
N GLU A 532 35.25 -34.76 8.02
CA GLU A 532 36.30 -34.01 7.31
C GLU A 532 37.57 -34.83 7.14
N ALA A 533 37.99 -35.59 8.15
CA ALA A 533 39.14 -36.50 8.07
C ALA A 533 38.91 -37.61 7.03
N GLY A 534 37.75 -38.28 7.05
CA GLY A 534 37.39 -39.29 6.06
C GLY A 534 37.41 -38.76 4.62
N ARG A 535 36.87 -37.53 4.43
CA ARG A 535 36.87 -36.88 3.11
C ARG A 535 38.29 -36.48 2.64
N ALA A 536 39.14 -36.04 3.58
CA ALA A 536 40.55 -35.76 3.25
C ALA A 536 41.27 -37.02 2.74
N ASP A 537 41.03 -38.15 3.40
CA ASP A 537 41.60 -39.45 2.98
C ASP A 537 41.04 -39.93 1.62
N ALA A 538 39.72 -39.76 1.40
CA ALA A 538 39.09 -40.05 0.12
C ALA A 538 39.70 -39.21 -1.04
N ARG A 539 39.93 -37.90 -0.78
CA ARG A 539 40.60 -37.03 -1.77
C ARG A 539 42.03 -37.44 -2.04
N ARG A 540 42.78 -37.79 -1.01
CA ARG A 540 44.17 -38.30 -1.16
C ARG A 540 44.19 -39.58 -1.99
N ALA A 541 43.29 -40.51 -1.73
CA ALA A 541 43.15 -41.75 -2.48
C ALA A 541 42.77 -41.49 -3.95
N ALA A 542 41.85 -40.57 -4.24
CA ALA A 542 41.47 -40.18 -5.60
C ALA A 542 42.65 -39.56 -6.37
N VAL A 543 43.43 -38.67 -5.76
CA VAL A 543 44.63 -38.08 -6.36
C VAL A 543 45.68 -39.14 -6.62
N ALA A 544 45.89 -40.08 -5.67
CA ALA A 544 46.83 -41.19 -5.85
C ALA A 544 46.42 -42.16 -6.96
N ALA A 545 45.10 -42.39 -7.15
CA ALA A 545 44.57 -43.22 -8.22
C ALA A 545 44.76 -42.55 -9.61
N SER A 546 44.48 -41.24 -9.72
CA SER A 546 44.69 -40.49 -10.97
C SER A 546 46.18 -40.38 -11.35
N ALA A 547 47.09 -40.29 -10.37
CA ALA A 547 48.53 -40.27 -10.58
C ALA A 547 49.11 -41.64 -11.03
N LYS A 548 48.39 -42.74 -10.79
CA LYS A 548 48.77 -44.07 -11.28
C LYS A 548 48.25 -44.38 -12.68
N GLN A 549 47.28 -43.60 -13.19
CA GLN A 549 46.71 -43.75 -14.53
C GLN A 549 47.31 -42.78 -15.57
N ALA A 550 48.05 -41.77 -15.12
CA ALA A 550 48.88 -40.88 -15.91
C ALA A 550 50.33 -41.40 -15.99
#